data_31017c1a8d914b66a4107898646178d4
#
_entry.id   31017c1a8d914b66a4107898646178d4
#
_cell.length_a   1.000
_cell.length_b   1.000
_cell.length_c   1.000
_cell.angle_alpha   90.00
_cell.angle_beta   90.00
_cell.angle_gamma   90.00
#
_symmetry.space_group_name_H-M   'P 1'
#
loop_
_entity.id
_entity.type
_entity.pdbx_description
1 polymer ?
#
loop_
_entity_poly.entity_id
_entity_poly.type
_entity_poly.pdbx_seq_one_letter_code
_entity_poly.pdbx_strand_id
1 'polypeptide(L)'
;GTDGSGYDAIIRPVGGTRNQLKAEDLELKMCEDGRMRHQLQTRMKGMDVFSFAITTAPKSIKQLAEQYELSLDDVDYYVLHQANRMINEKIRAKLKQSEEKFPYNMMTFGNTSSASIPLTIITQLAKETLERTLSIIGCGFGVGLSWGTVYFELSNPIISKLVEL
;
A
#
# COMPACT_ATOMS: atom_id res chain seq x y z
N GLY A 1 -1.32 12.92 -0.27
CA GLY A 1 -2.61 13.46 -0.68
C GLY A 1 -3.77 12.66 -0.16
N THR A 2 -4.97 13.24 -0.19
CA THR A 2 -6.24 12.61 0.23
C THR A 2 -7.36 12.99 -0.73
N ASP A 3 -8.32 12.07 -0.91
CA ASP A 3 -9.56 12.30 -1.64
C ASP A 3 -10.74 11.76 -0.84
N GLY A 4 -11.44 12.65 -0.14
CA GLY A 4 -12.59 12.30 0.68
C GLY A 4 -13.84 11.92 -0.11
N SER A 5 -13.90 12.14 -1.43
CA SER A 5 -15.04 11.73 -2.24
C SER A 5 -15.14 10.18 -2.33
N GLY A 6 -14.01 9.48 -2.16
CA GLY A 6 -13.94 8.02 -2.14
C GLY A 6 -13.97 7.41 -0.74
N TYR A 7 -14.48 8.11 0.29
CA TYR A 7 -14.44 7.68 1.69
C TYR A 7 -15.05 6.30 1.96
N ASP A 8 -16.02 5.90 1.15
CA ASP A 8 -16.75 4.65 1.29
C ASP A 8 -16.18 3.50 0.43
N ALA A 9 -15.12 3.77 -0.34
CA ALA A 9 -14.46 2.73 -1.14
C ALA A 9 -13.81 1.63 -0.27
N ILE A 10 -13.30 2.02 0.91
CA ILE A 10 -12.88 1.09 1.96
C ILE A 10 -13.39 1.66 3.27
N ILE A 11 -14.35 1.00 3.89
CA ILE A 11 -15.02 1.51 5.09
C ILE A 11 -15.38 0.40 6.08
N ARG A 12 -15.31 0.72 7.36
CA ARG A 12 -16.03 0.02 8.43
C ARG A 12 -17.16 0.94 8.88
N PRO A 13 -18.42 0.57 8.64
CA PRO A 13 -19.56 1.48 8.84
C PRO A 13 -19.79 1.92 10.28
N VAL A 14 -19.44 1.06 11.25
CA VAL A 14 -19.64 1.30 12.69
C VAL A 14 -18.40 0.95 13.51
N GLY A 15 -18.39 1.31 14.79
CA GLY A 15 -17.30 1.02 15.72
C GLY A 15 -16.31 2.18 15.88
N GLY A 16 -16.58 3.34 15.27
CA GLY A 16 -15.83 4.57 15.50
C GLY A 16 -16.63 5.59 16.31
N THR A 17 -16.05 6.78 16.55
CA THR A 17 -16.68 7.84 17.32
C THR A 17 -17.94 8.43 16.64
N ARG A 18 -17.98 8.45 15.32
CA ARG A 18 -19.12 8.96 14.54
C ARG A 18 -20.34 8.04 14.64
N ASN A 19 -20.12 6.73 14.47
CA ASN A 19 -21.13 5.69 14.55
C ASN A 19 -20.69 4.66 15.58
N GLN A 20 -21.13 4.83 16.83
CA GLN A 20 -20.82 3.88 17.89
C GLN A 20 -21.49 2.55 17.64
N LEU A 21 -20.84 1.46 18.04
CA LEU A 21 -21.36 0.11 17.90
C LEU A 21 -22.59 -0.12 18.80
N LYS A 22 -23.64 -0.69 18.21
CA LYS A 22 -24.84 -1.16 18.90
C LYS A 22 -24.99 -2.67 18.74
N ALA A 23 -25.75 -3.31 19.61
CA ALA A 23 -25.97 -4.76 19.55
C ALA A 23 -26.54 -5.22 18.19
N GLU A 24 -27.47 -4.45 17.63
CA GLU A 24 -28.11 -4.70 16.33
C GLU A 24 -27.12 -4.67 15.14
N ASP A 25 -25.98 -4.00 15.29
CA ASP A 25 -24.95 -3.93 14.25
C ASP A 25 -24.13 -5.21 14.10
N LEU A 26 -24.24 -6.12 15.07
CA LEU A 26 -23.60 -7.44 15.03
C LEU A 26 -24.49 -8.50 14.38
N GLU A 27 -25.74 -8.17 14.05
CA GLU A 27 -26.61 -9.06 13.29
C GLU A 27 -26.11 -9.21 11.85
N LEU A 28 -26.08 -10.45 11.36
CA LEU A 28 -25.75 -10.73 9.97
C LEU A 28 -26.90 -10.31 9.06
N LYS A 29 -26.63 -9.42 8.11
CA LYS A 29 -27.58 -8.94 7.11
C LYS A 29 -27.07 -9.20 5.71
N MET A 30 -27.97 -9.50 4.78
CA MET A 30 -27.62 -9.64 3.36
C MET A 30 -27.15 -8.30 2.80
N CYS A 31 -25.97 -8.28 2.20
CA CYS A 31 -25.42 -7.12 1.51
C CYS A 31 -25.78 -7.15 0.01
N GLU A 32 -25.64 -6.02 -0.67
CA GLU A 32 -25.91 -5.89 -2.11
C GLU A 32 -25.08 -6.86 -2.98
N ASP A 33 -23.89 -7.23 -2.51
CA ASP A 33 -23.00 -8.21 -3.16
C ASP A 33 -23.39 -9.68 -2.87
N GLY A 34 -24.55 -9.92 -2.28
CA GLY A 34 -25.06 -11.26 -1.96
C GLY A 34 -24.39 -11.96 -0.77
N ARG A 35 -23.59 -11.26 0.01
CA ARG A 35 -22.87 -11.83 1.17
C ARG A 35 -23.55 -11.41 2.48
N MET A 36 -23.57 -12.35 3.44
CA MET A 36 -24.01 -12.06 4.80
C MET A 36 -22.88 -11.38 5.57
N ARG A 37 -23.13 -10.17 6.08
CA ARG A 37 -22.16 -9.43 6.89
C ARG A 37 -22.86 -8.67 8.02
N HIS A 38 -22.15 -8.47 9.12
CA HIS A 38 -22.50 -7.49 10.13
C HIS A 38 -21.78 -6.14 9.88
N GLN A 39 -22.26 -5.07 10.50
CA GLN A 39 -21.78 -3.71 10.21
C GLN A 39 -20.34 -3.45 10.67
N LEU A 40 -19.81 -4.23 11.61
CA LEU A 40 -18.43 -4.09 12.10
C LEU A 40 -17.37 -4.64 11.10
N GLN A 41 -17.80 -5.40 10.09
CA GLN A 41 -16.88 -5.92 9.06
C GLN A 41 -16.51 -4.83 8.05
N THR A 42 -15.24 -4.80 7.68
CA THR A 42 -14.75 -3.90 6.63
C THR A 42 -15.40 -4.25 5.28
N ARG A 43 -15.85 -3.25 4.58
CA ARG A 43 -16.37 -3.32 3.20
C ARG A 43 -15.39 -2.65 2.26
N MET A 44 -15.30 -3.19 1.05
CA MET A 44 -14.42 -2.64 0.01
C MET A 44 -15.09 -2.72 -1.36
N LYS A 45 -15.12 -1.60 -2.05
CA LYS A 45 -15.48 -1.49 -3.47
C LYS A 45 -14.22 -1.76 -4.30
N GLY A 46 -13.97 -3.02 -4.62
CA GLY A 46 -12.69 -3.47 -5.18
C GLY A 46 -12.27 -2.74 -6.45
N MET A 47 -13.21 -2.47 -7.37
CA MET A 47 -12.92 -1.76 -8.62
C MET A 47 -12.55 -0.29 -8.41
N ASP A 48 -13.18 0.38 -7.45
CA ASP A 48 -12.87 1.79 -7.13
C ASP A 48 -11.47 1.89 -6.54
N VAL A 49 -11.15 1.01 -5.60
CA VAL A 49 -9.81 0.92 -4.98
C VAL A 49 -8.74 0.56 -6.02
N PHE A 50 -9.04 -0.38 -6.90
CA PHE A 50 -8.13 -0.75 -8.00
C PHE A 50 -7.85 0.44 -8.92
N SER A 51 -8.91 1.10 -9.43
CA SER A 51 -8.79 2.25 -10.33
C SER A 51 -8.03 3.41 -9.70
N PHE A 52 -8.32 3.69 -8.42
CA PHE A 52 -7.62 4.68 -7.62
C PHE A 52 -6.11 4.35 -7.54
N ALA A 53 -5.77 3.15 -7.09
CA ALA A 53 -4.38 2.77 -6.86
C ALA A 53 -3.53 2.84 -8.14
N ILE A 54 -4.02 2.24 -9.25
CA ILE A 54 -3.28 2.21 -10.51
C ILE A 54 -3.20 3.57 -11.23
N THR A 55 -3.99 4.53 -10.81
CA THR A 55 -3.97 5.89 -11.37
C THR A 55 -3.15 6.84 -10.50
N THR A 56 -3.40 6.82 -9.20
CA THR A 56 -2.85 7.80 -8.26
C THR A 56 -1.40 7.49 -7.88
N ALA A 57 -1.05 6.23 -7.62
CA ALA A 57 0.31 5.89 -7.22
C ALA A 57 1.36 6.22 -8.30
N PRO A 58 1.20 5.84 -9.58
CA PRO A 58 2.16 6.23 -10.61
C PRO A 58 2.24 7.75 -10.81
N LYS A 59 1.10 8.45 -10.71
CA LYS A 59 1.08 9.92 -10.80
C LYS A 59 1.87 10.56 -9.66
N SER A 60 1.64 10.10 -8.42
CA SER A 60 2.34 10.61 -7.24
C SER A 60 3.85 10.35 -7.31
N ILE A 61 4.28 9.17 -7.79
CA ILE A 61 5.70 8.83 -7.98
C ILE A 61 6.35 9.75 -9.02
N LYS A 62 5.68 9.97 -10.16
CA LYS A 62 6.19 10.88 -11.20
C LYS A 62 6.28 12.32 -10.73
N GLN A 63 5.26 12.81 -10.00
CA GLN A 63 5.27 14.15 -9.41
C GLN A 63 6.42 14.33 -8.41
N LEU A 64 6.70 13.32 -7.58
CA LEU A 64 7.86 13.34 -6.68
C LEU A 64 9.16 13.43 -7.48
N ALA A 65 9.32 12.60 -8.52
CA ALA A 65 10.53 12.59 -9.35
C ALA A 65 10.74 13.93 -10.07
N GLU A 66 9.69 14.52 -10.64
CA GLU A 66 9.74 15.85 -11.27
C GLU A 66 10.11 16.93 -10.27
N GLN A 67 9.52 16.93 -9.07
CA GLN A 67 9.76 17.96 -8.05
C GLN A 67 11.21 17.96 -7.53
N TYR A 68 11.84 16.80 -7.47
CA TYR A 68 13.19 16.63 -6.93
C TYR A 68 14.24 16.32 -8.03
N GLU A 69 13.87 16.46 -9.29
CA GLU A 69 14.75 16.23 -10.45
C GLU A 69 15.38 14.82 -10.44
N LEU A 70 14.61 13.83 -9.97
CA LEU A 70 15.05 12.43 -9.88
C LEU A 70 14.80 11.71 -11.21
N SER A 71 15.82 11.02 -11.71
CA SER A 71 15.62 10.03 -12.77
C SER A 71 14.99 8.77 -12.18
N LEU A 72 13.82 8.38 -12.68
CA LEU A 72 13.17 7.13 -12.25
C LEU A 72 14.02 5.90 -12.60
N ASP A 73 14.86 5.98 -13.64
CA ASP A 73 15.72 4.87 -14.04
C ASP A 73 16.89 4.66 -13.08
N ASP A 74 17.28 5.71 -12.33
CA ASP A 74 18.38 5.67 -11.36
C ASP A 74 17.93 5.23 -9.97
N VAL A 75 16.61 5.10 -9.72
CA VAL A 75 16.07 4.54 -8.47
C VAL A 75 16.32 3.04 -8.43
N ASP A 76 16.91 2.56 -7.34
CA ASP A 76 17.17 1.13 -7.15
C ASP A 76 15.88 0.33 -6.94
N TYR A 77 15.01 0.81 -6.03
CA TYR A 77 13.80 0.07 -5.67
C TYR A 77 12.56 0.94 -5.49
N TYR A 78 11.43 0.37 -5.91
CA TYR A 78 10.08 0.90 -5.68
C TYR A 78 9.36 0.01 -4.67
N VAL A 79 9.34 0.41 -3.42
CA VAL A 79 8.70 -0.34 -2.34
C VAL A 79 7.27 0.16 -2.16
N LEU A 80 6.32 -0.54 -2.80
CA LEU A 80 4.90 -0.18 -2.74
C LEU A 80 4.20 -0.85 -1.57
N HIS A 81 3.11 -0.26 -1.10
CA HIS A 81 2.14 -0.97 -0.27
C HIS A 81 1.76 -2.30 -0.91
N GLN A 82 1.82 -3.38 -0.14
CA GLN A 82 1.58 -4.74 -0.61
C GLN A 82 0.07 -5.07 -0.64
N ALA A 83 -0.71 -4.32 -1.44
CA ALA A 83 -2.16 -4.49 -1.55
C ALA A 83 -2.53 -5.82 -2.21
N ASN A 84 -2.13 -6.00 -3.45
CA ASN A 84 -2.10 -7.25 -4.20
C ASN A 84 -1.15 -7.13 -5.39
N ARG A 85 -0.71 -8.27 -5.94
CA ARG A 85 0.27 -8.30 -7.02
C ARG A 85 -0.23 -7.61 -8.30
N MET A 86 -1.49 -7.78 -8.64
CA MET A 86 -2.05 -7.18 -9.87
C MET A 86 -1.99 -5.65 -9.86
N ILE A 87 -2.31 -5.02 -8.72
CA ILE A 87 -2.21 -3.56 -8.56
C ILE A 87 -0.76 -3.13 -8.76
N ASN A 88 0.18 -3.75 -8.04
CA ASN A 88 1.58 -3.36 -8.07
C ASN A 88 2.21 -3.56 -9.46
N GLU A 89 1.87 -4.65 -10.17
CA GLU A 89 2.30 -4.88 -11.55
C GLU A 89 1.74 -3.82 -12.53
N LYS A 90 0.50 -3.39 -12.34
CA LYS A 90 -0.07 -2.30 -13.15
C LYS A 90 0.61 -0.96 -12.89
N ILE A 91 0.97 -0.69 -11.63
CA ILE A 91 1.75 0.51 -11.27
C ILE A 91 3.14 0.45 -11.92
N ARG A 92 3.85 -0.68 -11.77
CA ARG A 92 5.17 -0.92 -12.39
C ARG A 92 5.14 -0.69 -13.90
N ALA A 93 4.19 -1.32 -14.59
CA ALA A 93 4.05 -1.18 -16.04
C ALA A 93 3.81 0.27 -16.48
N LYS A 94 3.02 1.06 -15.72
CA LYS A 94 2.80 2.49 -15.98
C LYS A 94 4.04 3.36 -15.73
N LEU A 95 4.91 2.92 -14.84
CA LEU A 95 6.21 3.55 -14.59
C LEU A 95 7.28 3.09 -15.60
N LYS A 96 7.00 2.05 -16.39
CA LYS A 96 7.92 1.42 -17.36
C LYS A 96 9.21 0.90 -16.73
N GLN A 97 9.12 0.41 -15.49
CA GLN A 97 10.26 -0.11 -14.75
C GLN A 97 10.31 -1.64 -14.76
N SER A 98 11.51 -2.19 -14.58
CA SER A 98 11.74 -3.64 -14.54
C SER A 98 11.14 -4.29 -13.29
N GLU A 99 10.88 -5.61 -13.32
CA GLU A 99 10.31 -6.36 -12.20
C GLU A 99 11.30 -6.42 -11.02
N GLU A 100 12.58 -6.46 -11.29
CA GLU A 100 13.65 -6.55 -10.28
C GLU A 100 13.66 -5.35 -9.31
N LYS A 101 13.20 -4.18 -9.78
CA LYS A 101 13.08 -2.97 -8.94
C LYS A 101 11.84 -2.96 -8.04
N PHE A 102 10.96 -3.97 -8.12
CA PHE A 102 9.72 -4.03 -7.35
C PHE A 102 9.71 -5.26 -6.43
N PRO A 103 10.28 -5.15 -5.22
CA PRO A 103 10.30 -6.26 -4.29
C PRO A 103 8.89 -6.58 -3.78
N TYR A 104 8.59 -7.87 -3.66
CA TYR A 104 7.31 -8.39 -3.17
C TYR A 104 7.52 -9.32 -1.99
N ASN A 105 6.72 -9.15 -0.94
CA ASN A 105 6.65 -10.07 0.20
C ASN A 105 5.23 -10.57 0.48
N MET A 106 4.24 -10.09 -0.27
CA MET A 106 2.83 -10.40 -0.07
C MET A 106 2.47 -11.87 -0.23
N MET A 107 3.30 -12.65 -0.94
CA MET A 107 3.05 -14.10 -1.10
C MET A 107 3.26 -14.85 0.23
N THR A 108 4.13 -14.34 1.09
CA THR A 108 4.42 -14.91 2.41
C THR A 108 3.60 -14.25 3.51
N PHE A 109 3.50 -12.91 3.50
CA PHE A 109 2.91 -12.14 4.60
C PHE A 109 1.52 -11.57 4.31
N GLY A 110 1.06 -11.65 3.05
CA GLY A 110 -0.19 -11.02 2.64
C GLY A 110 -0.15 -9.50 2.69
N ASN A 111 -1.33 -8.89 2.84
CA ASN A 111 -1.47 -7.46 3.04
C ASN A 111 -1.40 -7.11 4.52
N THR A 112 -0.25 -6.68 4.99
CA THR A 112 0.00 -6.29 6.38
C THR A 112 -0.29 -4.79 6.64
N SER A 113 -1.13 -4.16 5.81
CA SER A 113 -1.54 -2.76 5.94
C SER A 113 -0.34 -1.80 5.98
N SER A 114 -0.24 -0.92 6.97
CA SER A 114 0.85 0.06 7.11
C SER A 114 2.24 -0.57 7.31
N ALA A 115 2.29 -1.79 7.84
CA ALA A 115 3.56 -2.51 8.02
C ALA A 115 4.13 -3.08 6.72
N SER A 116 3.38 -3.08 5.61
CA SER A 116 3.78 -3.75 4.38
C SER A 116 5.07 -3.18 3.77
N ILE A 117 5.25 -1.86 3.77
CA ILE A 117 6.45 -1.21 3.23
C ILE A 117 7.69 -1.55 4.09
N PRO A 118 7.72 -1.26 5.41
CA PRO A 118 8.88 -1.62 6.23
C PRO A 118 9.15 -3.12 6.26
N LEU A 119 8.12 -3.96 6.26
CA LEU A 119 8.30 -5.41 6.21
C LEU A 119 8.92 -5.87 4.89
N THR A 120 8.57 -5.25 3.76
CA THR A 120 9.20 -5.54 2.47
C THR A 120 10.69 -5.16 2.49
N ILE A 121 11.05 -4.02 3.05
CA ILE A 121 12.45 -3.60 3.19
C ILE A 121 13.23 -4.64 4.01
N ILE A 122 12.71 -5.01 5.18
CA ILE A 122 13.37 -5.97 6.09
C ILE A 122 13.54 -7.34 5.44
N THR A 123 12.51 -7.83 4.72
CA THR A 123 12.51 -9.20 4.20
C THR A 123 13.18 -9.34 2.83
N GLN A 124 13.22 -8.29 2.03
CA GLN A 124 13.71 -8.37 0.65
C GLN A 124 15.01 -7.61 0.42
N LEU A 125 15.26 -6.53 1.17
CA LEU A 125 16.39 -5.63 0.89
C LEU A 125 17.44 -5.58 2.00
N ALA A 126 17.19 -6.14 3.19
CA ALA A 126 18.06 -6.01 4.35
C ALA A 126 19.53 -6.38 4.06
N LYS A 127 19.79 -7.45 3.30
CA LYS A 127 21.14 -7.89 2.97
C LYS A 127 21.85 -6.86 2.10
N GLU A 128 21.19 -6.38 1.06
CA GLU A 128 21.78 -5.46 0.10
C GLU A 128 22.07 -4.08 0.69
N THR A 129 21.22 -3.62 1.64
CA THR A 129 21.46 -2.35 2.37
C THR A 129 22.74 -2.36 3.22
N LEU A 130 23.27 -3.54 3.57
CA LEU A 130 24.54 -3.68 4.26
C LEU A 130 25.74 -3.62 3.31
N GLU A 131 25.52 -3.91 2.03
CA GLU A 131 26.57 -3.98 1.00
C GLU A 131 26.74 -2.65 0.28
N ARG A 132 25.66 -1.89 0.09
CA ARG A 132 25.66 -0.58 -0.59
C ARG A 132 24.51 0.31 -0.16
N THR A 133 24.63 1.59 -0.43
CA THR A 133 23.49 2.52 -0.31
C THR A 133 22.45 2.20 -1.37
N LEU A 134 21.17 2.14 -0.98
CA LEU A 134 20.03 1.94 -1.87
C LEU A 134 19.18 3.21 -1.94
N SER A 135 18.88 3.65 -3.15
CA SER A 135 17.88 4.68 -3.42
C SER A 135 16.49 4.06 -3.56
N ILE A 136 15.55 4.50 -2.75
CA ILE A 136 14.23 3.88 -2.64
C ILE A 136 13.11 4.92 -2.79
N ILE A 137 12.12 4.60 -3.62
CA ILE A 137 10.83 5.27 -3.62
C ILE A 137 9.83 4.37 -2.90
N GLY A 138 9.35 4.81 -1.73
CA GLY A 138 8.24 4.21 -1.01
C GLY A 138 6.91 4.84 -1.43
N CYS A 139 5.87 4.02 -1.71
CA CYS A 139 4.55 4.54 -2.01
C CYS A 139 3.45 3.74 -1.30
N GLY A 140 2.74 4.41 -0.39
CA GLY A 140 1.55 3.91 0.29
C GLY A 140 0.28 4.49 -0.31
N PHE A 141 -0.79 3.69 -0.35
CA PHE A 141 -2.11 4.10 -0.81
C PHE A 141 -3.19 3.22 -0.17
N GLY A 142 -4.37 3.76 0.04
CA GLY A 142 -5.48 3.00 0.65
C GLY A 142 -6.63 3.85 1.14
N VAL A 143 -7.07 3.48 2.35
CA VAL A 143 -8.23 4.10 3.03
C VAL A 143 -8.12 5.62 3.08
N GLY A 144 -9.27 6.31 2.77
CA GLY A 144 -9.35 7.76 2.81
C GLY A 144 -10.26 8.30 1.67
N LEU A 145 -10.04 8.12 0.37
CA LEU A 145 -8.80 7.54 -0.15
C LEU A 145 -7.60 8.41 0.17
N SER A 146 -6.48 7.80 0.46
CA SER A 146 -5.24 8.53 0.78
C SER A 146 -4.02 7.86 0.15
N TRP A 147 -2.98 8.65 -0.11
CA TRP A 147 -1.71 8.17 -0.65
C TRP A 147 -0.55 9.05 -0.20
N GLY A 148 0.63 8.47 -0.21
CA GLY A 148 1.87 9.18 0.06
C GLY A 148 3.02 8.53 -0.67
N THR A 149 3.95 9.35 -1.16
CA THR A 149 5.16 8.90 -1.81
C THR A 149 6.35 9.59 -1.16
N VAL A 150 7.41 8.84 -0.93
CA VAL A 150 8.63 9.33 -0.31
C VAL A 150 9.83 8.77 -1.07
N TYR A 151 10.84 9.60 -1.29
CA TYR A 151 12.19 9.18 -1.70
C TYR A 151 13.11 9.22 -0.50
N PHE A 152 13.93 8.20 -0.33
CA PHE A 152 14.95 8.13 0.69
C PHE A 152 16.08 7.19 0.31
N GLU A 153 17.22 7.38 0.94
CA GLU A 153 18.38 6.51 0.80
C GLU A 153 18.58 5.69 2.08
N LEU A 154 18.87 4.42 1.91
CA LEU A 154 19.27 3.53 3.00
C LEU A 154 20.76 3.19 2.86
N SER A 155 21.54 3.66 3.83
CA SER A 155 22.97 3.39 3.92
C SER A 155 23.29 2.74 5.25
N ASN A 156 23.67 1.48 5.25
CA ASN A 156 24.03 0.71 6.43
C ASN A 156 23.02 0.87 7.60
N PRO A 157 21.72 0.65 7.36
CA PRO A 157 20.70 0.83 8.38
C PRO A 157 20.80 -0.25 9.45
N ILE A 158 20.35 0.08 10.66
CA ILE A 158 20.15 -0.93 11.71
C ILE A 158 18.82 -1.64 11.40
N ILE A 159 18.91 -2.87 10.93
CA ILE A 159 17.73 -3.72 10.64
C ILE A 159 17.72 -4.90 11.61
N SER A 160 16.69 -4.99 12.43
CA SER A 160 16.46 -6.15 13.28
C SER A 160 16.09 -7.37 12.43
N LYS A 161 16.50 -8.57 12.89
CA LYS A 161 16.01 -9.80 12.28
C LYS A 161 14.48 -9.88 12.42
N LEU A 162 13.84 -10.47 11.41
CA LEU A 162 12.42 -10.81 11.51
C LEU A 162 12.22 -11.77 12.69
N VAL A 163 11.27 -11.45 13.56
CA VAL A 163 10.88 -12.32 14.69
C VAL A 163 9.53 -12.92 14.33
N GLU A 164 9.47 -14.24 14.29
CA GLU A 164 8.23 -15.01 14.14
C GLU A 164 7.84 -15.53 15.52
N LEU A 165 6.58 -15.32 15.93
CA LEU A 165 6.01 -15.72 17.21
C LEU A 165 5.14 -16.97 17.04
#